data_52b9241dba7afde268042f6c6653ca26
#
_entry.id   52b9241dba7afde268042f6c6653ca26
#
_cell.length_a   1.000
_cell.length_b   1.000
_cell.length_c   1.000
_cell.angle_alpha   90.00
_cell.angle_beta   90.00
_cell.angle_gamma   90.00
#
_symmetry.space_group_name_H-M   'P 1'
#
loop_
_entity.id
_entity.type
_entity.pdbx_description
1 polymer ?
#
loop_
_entity_poly.entity_id
_entity_poly.type
_entity_poly.pdbx_seq_one_letter_code
_entity_poly.pdbx_strand_id
1 'polypeptide(L)'
;MATRRNIAAPNLPVSPQAYSQPWQEQFSNVQRLYNTTVANAVNAPVPYGAYYDTTDQTAAVANTAYPVTFNTTQYQYGVRLGNVTSRIYVAETGIYNYQFSAQLNASGGANLHVYFWVRVNGIDVLN
;
A
#
# COMPACT_ATOMS: atom_id res chain seq x y z
N MET A 1 -9.24 4.81 4.93
CA MET A 1 -9.16 6.27 4.70
C MET A 1 -7.70 6.65 4.60
N ALA A 2 -7.24 7.15 3.45
CA ALA A 2 -5.85 7.55 3.30
C ALA A 2 -5.54 8.66 4.29
N THR A 3 -4.55 8.47 5.14
CA THR A 3 -4.11 9.50 6.06
C THR A 3 -3.42 10.57 5.23
N ARG A 4 -4.10 11.68 4.98
CA ARG A 4 -3.45 12.86 4.40
C ARG A 4 -2.30 13.23 5.32
N ARG A 5 -1.08 13.23 4.82
CA ARG A 5 0.05 13.81 5.55
C ARG A 5 -0.28 15.30 5.74
N ASN A 6 -0.65 15.65 6.94
CA ASN A 6 -0.92 17.05 7.28
C ASN A 6 0.43 17.75 7.51
N ILE A 7 0.88 18.48 6.50
CA ILE A 7 2.08 19.30 6.59
C ILE A 7 1.62 20.65 7.11
N ALA A 8 1.88 20.89 8.39
CA ALA A 8 1.58 22.18 9.00
C ALA A 8 2.47 23.28 8.41
N ALA A 9 1.92 24.48 8.25
CA ALA A 9 2.70 25.65 7.88
C ALA A 9 3.78 25.92 8.93
N PRO A 10 4.99 26.38 8.52
CA PRO A 10 6.05 26.68 9.47
C PRO A 10 5.67 27.88 10.34
N ASN A 11 6.04 27.82 11.61
CA ASN A 11 5.97 28.97 12.48
C ASN A 11 7.21 29.83 12.20
N LEU A 12 7.03 30.86 11.40
CA LEU A 12 8.12 31.77 11.03
C LEU A 12 8.38 32.78 12.14
N PRO A 13 9.65 33.13 12.43
CA PRO A 13 9.98 34.13 13.41
C PRO A 13 9.47 35.52 12.98
N VAL A 14 9.01 36.32 13.96
CA VAL A 14 8.54 37.69 13.72
C VAL A 14 9.72 38.55 13.30
N SER A 15 9.51 39.36 12.24
CA SER A 15 10.53 40.26 11.73
C SER A 15 10.90 41.34 12.79
N PRO A 16 12.18 41.50 13.09
CA PRO A 16 12.61 42.63 13.95
C PRO A 16 12.47 43.94 13.20
N GLN A 17 12.40 45.05 13.95
CA GLN A 17 12.32 46.41 13.38
C GLN A 17 13.63 46.84 12.68
N ALA A 18 14.76 46.25 13.05
CA ALA A 18 16.06 46.48 12.43
C ALA A 18 16.64 45.15 11.91
N TYR A 19 17.51 45.22 10.91
CA TYR A 19 18.20 44.04 10.38
C TYR A 19 18.96 43.32 11.50
N SER A 20 18.76 42.02 11.57
CA SER A 20 19.43 41.14 12.51
C SER A 20 19.88 39.86 11.77
N GLN A 21 21.19 39.65 11.72
CA GLN A 21 21.76 38.43 11.10
C GLN A 21 21.24 37.14 11.78
N PRO A 22 21.19 37.03 13.12
CA PRO A 22 20.65 35.83 13.76
C PRO A 22 19.19 35.54 13.38
N TRP A 23 18.36 36.57 13.23
CA TRP A 23 16.98 36.43 12.80
C TRP A 23 16.91 35.88 11.37
N GLN A 24 17.74 36.38 10.47
CA GLN A 24 17.77 35.96 9.08
C GLN A 24 18.23 34.52 8.94
N GLU A 25 19.20 34.08 9.71
CA GLU A 25 19.67 32.71 9.78
C GLU A 25 18.56 31.78 10.30
N GLN A 26 17.87 32.16 11.35
CA GLN A 26 16.75 31.43 11.91
C GLN A 26 15.61 31.30 10.90
N PHE A 27 15.22 32.38 10.24
CA PHE A 27 14.19 32.37 9.20
C PHE A 27 14.55 31.43 8.06
N SER A 28 15.76 31.53 7.53
CA SER A 28 16.25 30.70 6.43
C SER A 28 16.28 29.22 6.81
N ASN A 29 16.67 28.89 8.04
CA ASN A 29 16.69 27.53 8.55
C ASN A 29 15.28 26.94 8.67
N VAL A 30 14.32 27.68 9.22
CA VAL A 30 12.93 27.24 9.33
C VAL A 30 12.34 27.00 7.94
N GLN A 31 12.58 27.91 7.00
CA GLN A 31 12.08 27.79 5.63
C GLN A 31 12.71 26.60 4.90
N ARG A 32 14.02 26.38 5.05
CA ARG A 32 14.71 25.22 4.47
C ARG A 32 14.17 23.89 5.00
N LEU A 33 13.99 23.79 6.32
CA LEU A 33 13.43 22.58 6.95
C LEU A 33 12.01 22.31 6.47
N TYR A 34 11.18 23.33 6.37
CA TYR A 34 9.83 23.19 5.83
C TYR A 34 9.84 22.70 4.39
N ASN A 35 10.64 23.32 3.51
CA ASN A 35 10.74 22.92 2.10
C ASN A 35 11.24 21.49 1.95
N THR A 36 12.20 21.06 2.77
CA THR A 36 12.68 19.68 2.80
C THR A 36 11.56 18.72 3.23
N THR A 37 10.78 19.08 4.23
CA THR A 37 9.65 18.26 4.70
C THR A 37 8.57 18.14 3.62
N VAL A 38 8.25 19.23 2.93
CA VAL A 38 7.30 19.23 1.80
C VAL A 38 7.82 18.36 0.66
N ALA A 39 9.08 18.54 0.26
CA ALA A 39 9.68 17.76 -0.82
C ALA A 39 9.66 16.25 -0.51
N ASN A 40 10.02 15.87 0.71
CA ASN A 40 10.00 14.47 1.13
C ASN A 40 8.57 13.89 1.15
N ALA A 41 7.57 14.69 1.53
CA ALA A 41 6.18 14.25 1.56
C ALA A 41 5.58 14.09 0.15
N VAL A 42 5.93 14.99 -0.77
CA VAL A 42 5.44 14.97 -2.16
C VAL A 42 6.11 13.85 -2.96
N ASN A 43 7.40 13.61 -2.72
CA ASN A 43 8.19 12.61 -3.44
C ASN A 43 8.13 11.21 -2.79
N ALA A 44 7.36 11.02 -1.73
CA ALA A 44 7.20 9.69 -1.13
C ALA A 44 6.54 8.75 -2.16
N PRO A 45 7.17 7.64 -2.52
CA PRO A 45 6.61 6.70 -3.49
C PRO A 45 5.31 6.09 -2.93
N VAL A 46 4.33 5.92 -3.82
CA VAL A 46 3.06 5.26 -3.51
C VAL A 46 3.33 3.77 -3.30
N PRO A 47 2.82 3.13 -2.23
CA PRO A 47 2.97 1.70 -2.03
C PRO A 47 2.33 0.88 -3.16
N TYR A 48 3.05 -0.11 -3.66
CA TYR A 48 2.58 -1.02 -4.70
C TYR A 48 3.20 -2.41 -4.55
N GLY A 49 2.56 -3.42 -5.15
CA GLY A 49 3.10 -4.78 -5.25
C GLY A 49 2.43 -5.57 -6.35
N ALA A 50 3.19 -6.44 -7.01
CA ALA A 50 2.68 -7.40 -7.98
C ALA A 50 3.23 -8.80 -7.67
N TYR A 51 2.33 -9.75 -7.58
CA TYR A 51 2.60 -11.12 -7.20
C TYR A 51 1.89 -12.06 -8.15
N TYR A 52 2.50 -13.18 -8.46
CA TYR A 52 1.88 -14.22 -9.29
C TYR A 52 2.31 -15.61 -8.84
N ASP A 53 1.60 -16.60 -9.29
CA ASP A 53 1.96 -18.01 -9.14
C ASP A 53 2.24 -18.60 -10.51
N THR A 54 3.28 -19.42 -10.58
CA THR A 54 3.70 -20.15 -11.79
C THR A 54 3.25 -21.60 -11.77
N THR A 55 2.55 -22.02 -10.73
CA THR A 55 2.10 -23.41 -10.52
C THR A 55 0.58 -23.50 -10.49
N ASP A 56 0.06 -24.67 -10.84
CA ASP A 56 -1.36 -24.94 -10.75
C ASP A 56 -1.78 -25.11 -9.28
N GLN A 57 -2.88 -24.46 -8.91
CA GLN A 57 -3.51 -24.61 -7.61
C GLN A 57 -4.86 -25.32 -7.76
N THR A 58 -5.02 -26.45 -7.09
CA THR A 58 -6.22 -27.29 -7.23
C THR A 58 -7.13 -27.17 -6.02
N ALA A 59 -8.41 -26.86 -6.25
CA ALA A 59 -9.47 -27.00 -5.26
C ALA A 59 -10.03 -28.44 -5.33
N ALA A 60 -9.52 -29.31 -4.47
CA ALA A 60 -9.81 -30.75 -4.53
C ALA A 60 -11.23 -31.12 -4.05
N VAL A 61 -11.83 -30.30 -3.18
CA VAL A 61 -13.14 -30.58 -2.56
C VAL A 61 -14.12 -29.45 -2.86
N ALA A 62 -15.27 -29.78 -3.36
CA ALA A 62 -16.35 -28.83 -3.62
C ALA A 62 -16.83 -28.15 -2.32
N ASN A 63 -17.29 -26.92 -2.43
CA ASN A 63 -17.79 -26.10 -1.31
C ASN A 63 -16.79 -25.90 -0.16
N THR A 64 -15.49 -26.02 -0.45
CA THR A 64 -14.41 -25.78 0.50
C THR A 64 -13.58 -24.58 0.04
N ALA A 65 -13.31 -23.67 0.94
CA ALA A 65 -12.48 -22.50 0.67
C ALA A 65 -10.99 -22.89 0.64
N TYR A 66 -10.30 -22.51 -0.41
CA TYR A 66 -8.85 -22.66 -0.54
C TYR A 66 -8.20 -21.28 -0.67
N PRO A 67 -7.13 -21.02 0.07
CA PRO A 67 -6.40 -19.77 -0.09
C PRO A 67 -5.66 -19.79 -1.44
N VAL A 68 -5.77 -18.70 -2.20
CA VAL A 68 -4.91 -18.46 -3.36
C VAL A 68 -3.53 -18.08 -2.86
N THR A 69 -2.50 -18.76 -3.35
CA THR A 69 -1.10 -18.53 -2.98
C THR A 69 -0.33 -17.90 -4.13
N PHE A 70 0.78 -17.25 -3.79
CA PHE A 70 1.69 -16.65 -4.76
C PHE A 70 3.11 -17.14 -4.49
N ASN A 71 3.82 -17.58 -5.51
CA ASN A 71 5.19 -18.06 -5.36
C ASN A 71 6.24 -17.06 -5.87
N THR A 72 5.80 -16.01 -6.56
CA THR A 72 6.72 -15.04 -7.17
C THR A 72 6.28 -13.61 -6.89
N THR A 73 7.25 -12.81 -6.48
CA THR A 73 7.14 -11.34 -6.38
C THR A 73 7.79 -10.73 -7.60
N GLN A 74 7.04 -9.99 -8.40
CA GLN A 74 7.59 -9.28 -9.55
C GLN A 74 8.23 -7.96 -9.12
N TYR A 75 7.51 -7.18 -8.33
CA TYR A 75 7.99 -5.95 -7.69
C TYR A 75 7.13 -5.60 -6.49
N GLN A 76 7.72 -4.87 -5.54
CA GLN A 76 6.99 -4.40 -4.35
C GLN A 76 7.66 -3.18 -3.71
N TYR A 77 6.83 -2.31 -3.15
CA TYR A 77 7.26 -1.21 -2.30
C TYR A 77 6.14 -0.88 -1.30
N GLY A 78 6.45 -0.86 0.01
CA GLY A 78 5.44 -0.61 1.03
C GLY A 78 4.32 -1.67 1.13
N VAL A 79 4.34 -2.66 0.24
CA VAL A 79 3.46 -3.83 0.22
C VAL A 79 4.35 -5.05 0.07
N ARG A 80 4.11 -6.12 0.79
CA ARG A 80 4.94 -7.33 0.74
C ARG A 80 4.12 -8.61 0.81
N LEU A 81 4.59 -9.64 0.14
CA LEU A 81 4.11 -11.00 0.33
C LEU A 81 4.56 -11.52 1.69
N GLY A 82 3.70 -12.21 2.42
CA GLY A 82 4.01 -12.81 3.71
C GLY A 82 4.72 -14.15 3.61
N ASN A 83 5.20 -14.64 4.75
CA ASN A 83 5.73 -16.02 4.85
C ASN A 83 4.64 -17.07 4.54
N VAL A 84 3.40 -16.76 4.88
CA VAL A 84 2.23 -17.46 4.37
C VAL A 84 1.88 -16.80 3.04
N THR A 85 2.16 -17.47 1.95
CA THR A 85 2.16 -16.91 0.58
C THR A 85 0.77 -16.56 0.03
N SER A 86 -0.28 -16.82 0.78
CA SER A 86 -1.64 -16.33 0.52
C SER A 86 -1.95 -14.97 1.18
N ARG A 87 -0.97 -14.36 1.85
CA ARG A 87 -1.16 -13.11 2.60
C ARG A 87 -0.28 -12.01 2.07
N ILE A 88 -0.91 -10.90 1.75
CA ILE A 88 -0.25 -9.65 1.35
C ILE A 88 -0.37 -8.67 2.51
N TYR A 89 0.75 -8.08 2.91
CA TYR A 89 0.81 -7.11 3.99
C TYR A 89 1.08 -5.73 3.42
N VAL A 90 0.38 -4.75 3.95
CA VAL A 90 0.62 -3.33 3.68
C VAL A 90 1.30 -2.69 4.88
N ALA A 91 2.31 -1.87 4.64
CA ALA A 91 3.08 -1.23 5.68
C ALA A 91 2.35 -0.04 6.31
N GLU A 92 1.49 0.63 5.56
CA GLU A 92 0.81 1.84 5.98
C GLU A 92 -0.70 1.71 5.83
N THR A 93 -1.46 2.37 6.70
CA THR A 93 -2.91 2.47 6.56
C THR A 93 -3.27 3.37 5.38
N GLY A 94 -4.17 2.90 4.51
CA GLY A 94 -4.56 3.65 3.32
C GLY A 94 -5.68 2.98 2.54
N ILE A 95 -5.99 3.57 1.39
CA ILE A 95 -6.89 2.99 0.40
C ILE A 95 -6.01 2.35 -0.68
N TYR A 96 -6.22 1.07 -0.91
CA TYR A 96 -5.48 0.29 -1.89
C TYR A 96 -6.41 -0.19 -2.99
N ASN A 97 -5.96 -0.12 -4.24
CA ASN A 97 -6.61 -0.78 -5.35
C ASN A 97 -6.04 -2.19 -5.47
N TYR A 98 -6.92 -3.18 -5.44
CA TYR A 98 -6.57 -4.59 -5.60
C TYR A 98 -7.13 -5.10 -6.93
N GLN A 99 -6.26 -5.69 -7.75
CA GLN A 99 -6.64 -6.33 -9.00
C GLN A 99 -6.19 -7.78 -8.97
N PHE A 100 -7.07 -8.68 -9.37
CA PHE A 100 -6.82 -10.11 -9.42
C PHE A 100 -7.20 -10.67 -10.79
N SER A 101 -6.37 -11.55 -11.32
CA SER A 101 -6.63 -12.28 -12.56
C SER A 101 -6.26 -13.75 -12.36
N ALA A 102 -7.09 -14.65 -12.81
CA ALA A 102 -6.84 -16.09 -12.77
C ALA A 102 -7.28 -16.76 -14.07
N GLN A 103 -6.51 -17.76 -14.49
CA GLN A 103 -6.95 -18.72 -15.50
C GLN A 103 -7.57 -19.92 -14.78
N LEU A 104 -8.78 -20.28 -15.17
CA LEU A 104 -9.51 -21.37 -14.55
C LEU A 104 -9.62 -22.53 -15.55
N ASN A 105 -9.24 -23.72 -15.10
CA ASN A 105 -9.51 -24.96 -15.81
C ASN A 105 -10.37 -25.86 -14.94
N ALA A 106 -11.49 -26.28 -15.46
CA ALA A 106 -12.40 -27.19 -14.78
C ALA A 106 -12.55 -28.49 -15.58
N SER A 107 -12.20 -29.60 -14.96
CA SER A 107 -12.45 -30.95 -15.50
C SER A 107 -13.66 -31.51 -14.79
N GLY A 108 -14.83 -31.47 -15.42
CA GLY A 108 -16.06 -31.99 -14.85
C GLY A 108 -17.32 -31.43 -15.51
N GLY A 109 -18.48 -31.92 -15.12
CA GLY A 109 -19.75 -31.63 -15.76
C GLY A 109 -20.17 -30.17 -15.83
N ALA A 110 -21.25 -29.91 -16.53
CA ALA A 110 -21.81 -28.57 -16.72
C ALA A 110 -22.12 -27.86 -15.38
N ASN A 111 -21.97 -26.52 -15.35
CA ASN A 111 -22.31 -25.63 -14.23
C ASN A 111 -21.32 -25.65 -13.06
N LEU A 112 -20.03 -25.49 -13.34
CA LEU A 112 -19.04 -25.18 -12.30
C LEU A 112 -19.04 -23.69 -12.01
N HIS A 113 -19.22 -23.32 -10.74
CA HIS A 113 -19.11 -21.95 -10.26
C HIS A 113 -17.86 -21.83 -9.39
N VAL A 114 -17.04 -20.82 -9.65
CA VAL A 114 -15.87 -20.48 -8.84
C VAL A 114 -16.05 -19.07 -8.31
N TYR A 115 -15.91 -18.93 -7.00
CA TYR A 115 -16.03 -17.65 -6.32
C TYR A 115 -14.68 -17.26 -5.74
N PHE A 116 -14.27 -16.01 -5.97
CA PHE A 116 -13.10 -15.43 -5.35
C PHE A 116 -13.53 -14.27 -4.44
N TRP A 117 -12.95 -14.19 -3.27
CA TRP A 117 -13.17 -13.07 -2.37
C TRP A 117 -11.89 -12.71 -1.63
N VAL A 118 -11.81 -11.46 -1.19
CA VAL A 118 -10.70 -10.92 -0.43
C VAL A 118 -11.04 -10.96 1.06
N ARG A 119 -10.03 -11.22 1.90
CA ARG A 119 -10.13 -11.12 3.35
C ARG A 119 -9.21 -10.01 3.84
N VAL A 120 -9.72 -9.15 4.71
CA VAL A 120 -8.92 -8.10 5.36
C VAL A 120 -8.85 -8.41 6.85
N ASN A 121 -7.65 -8.59 7.37
CA ASN A 121 -7.40 -8.98 8.76
C ASN A 121 -8.18 -10.24 9.19
N GLY A 122 -8.34 -11.19 8.28
CA GLY A 122 -9.06 -12.43 8.52
C GLY A 122 -10.59 -12.35 8.41
N ILE A 123 -11.13 -11.20 8.05
CA ILE A 123 -12.58 -10.99 7.85
C ILE A 123 -12.87 -10.90 6.36
N ASP A 124 -13.90 -11.62 5.89
CA ASP A 124 -14.32 -11.60 4.51
C ASP A 124 -14.87 -10.22 4.13
N VAL A 125 -14.39 -9.69 3.01
CA VAL A 125 -14.97 -8.49 2.41
C VAL A 125 -16.23 -8.93 1.65
N LEU A 126 -17.38 -8.65 2.23
CA LEU A 126 -18.68 -8.93 1.64
C LEU A 126 -19.01 -7.86 0.59
N ASN A 127 -19.48 -8.31 -0.57
CA ASN A 127 -20.08 -7.46 -1.60
C ASN A 127 -21.57 -7.29 -1.33
#